data_c8b171f1394ff3c6823190c6114f5806
#
_entry.id   c8b171f1394ff3c6823190c6114f5806
#
_cell.length_a   1.000
_cell.length_b   1.000
_cell.length_c   1.000
_cell.angle_alpha   90.00
_cell.angle_beta   90.00
_cell.angle_gamma   90.00
#
_symmetry.space_group_name_H-M   'P 1'
#
loop_
_entity.id
_entity.type
_entity.pdbx_description
1 polymer ?
#
loop_
_entity_poly.entity_id
_entity_poly.type
_entity_poly.pdbx_seq_one_letter_code
_entity_poly.pdbx_strand_id
1 'polypeptide(L)'
;YCEGITKVTVEDMQYAKVMGRTVKLLATCKRHGETLSAMVSPCLLSQDHPLFSVNGVFNSVFVHGNMLGDAMFYGSGAGKLPTASAVVGDVVEAVKNIGHNLGYGWSEEKLQIQKQEEVEHRFFVRIKGKKEELQQKLEASFGMLQYVEVPEIAGEFGFVTESMKEGLYEK
;
A
#
# COMPACT_ATOMS: atom_id res chain seq x y z
N TYR A 1 6.18 -3.35 -9.93
CA TYR A 1 5.16 -2.35 -10.29
C TYR A 1 5.33 -1.09 -9.45
N CYS A 2 5.16 0.08 -10.05
CA CYS A 2 5.28 1.35 -9.34
C CYS A 2 4.25 2.37 -9.86
N GLU A 3 3.36 2.80 -9.01
CA GLU A 3 2.39 3.86 -9.27
C GLU A 3 2.42 4.89 -8.13
N GLY A 4 2.56 6.17 -8.50
CA GLY A 4 2.60 7.27 -7.55
C GLY A 4 1.21 7.75 -7.14
N ILE A 5 1.18 8.67 -6.16
CA ILE A 5 -0.07 9.21 -5.58
C ILE A 5 -0.58 10.47 -6.31
N THR A 6 0.09 10.94 -7.34
CA THR A 6 -0.23 12.21 -8.02
C THR A 6 -1.58 12.23 -8.72
N LYS A 7 -2.15 11.07 -9.01
CA LYS A 7 -3.48 10.93 -9.63
C LYS A 7 -4.62 10.85 -8.60
N VAL A 8 -4.30 10.67 -7.32
CA VAL A 8 -5.30 10.61 -6.25
C VAL A 8 -5.86 12.01 -6.02
N THR A 9 -7.17 12.13 -6.07
CA THR A 9 -7.89 13.40 -5.96
C THR A 9 -8.53 13.58 -4.57
N VAL A 10 -9.07 14.78 -4.32
CA VAL A 10 -9.79 15.07 -3.07
C VAL A 10 -11.06 14.20 -2.96
N GLU A 11 -11.70 13.95 -4.09
CA GLU A 11 -12.89 13.09 -4.15
C GLU A 11 -12.54 11.65 -3.75
N ASP A 12 -11.40 11.10 -4.18
CA ASP A 12 -10.94 9.77 -3.76
C ASP A 12 -10.77 9.70 -2.23
N MET A 13 -10.26 10.78 -1.64
CA MET A 13 -10.13 10.88 -0.17
C MET A 13 -11.51 10.96 0.53
N GLN A 14 -12.50 11.61 -0.08
CA GLN A 14 -13.87 11.66 0.44
C GLN A 14 -14.51 10.27 0.40
N TYR A 15 -14.38 9.53 -0.70
CA TYR A 15 -14.81 8.13 -0.79
C TYR A 15 -14.12 7.26 0.25
N ALA A 16 -12.80 7.39 0.41
CA ALA A 16 -12.04 6.67 1.43
C ALA A 16 -12.60 6.94 2.83
N LYS A 17 -12.89 8.21 3.15
CA LYS A 17 -13.46 8.62 4.44
C LYS A 17 -14.83 8.00 4.69
N VAL A 18 -15.73 8.00 3.71
CA VAL A 18 -17.06 7.37 3.83
C VAL A 18 -16.94 5.87 4.08
N MET A 19 -15.93 5.22 3.49
CA MET A 19 -15.63 3.80 3.73
C MET A 19 -14.92 3.53 5.06
N GLY A 20 -14.63 4.54 5.90
CA GLY A 20 -13.81 4.38 7.11
C GLY A 20 -12.36 4.01 6.80
N ARG A 21 -11.83 4.45 5.67
CA ARG A 21 -10.48 4.14 5.18
C ARG A 21 -9.64 5.39 5.00
N THR A 22 -8.34 5.19 4.83
CA THR A 22 -7.40 6.25 4.45
C THR A 22 -6.59 5.81 3.24
N VAL A 23 -6.19 6.78 2.40
CA VAL A 23 -5.27 6.53 1.28
C VAL A 23 -3.85 6.68 1.77
N LYS A 24 -3.02 5.67 1.56
CA LYS A 24 -1.58 5.69 1.82
C LYS A 24 -0.81 5.21 0.60
N LEU A 25 0.31 5.85 0.28
CA LEU A 25 1.26 5.32 -0.68
C LEU A 25 2.11 4.26 0.03
N LEU A 26 1.95 3.00 -0.35
CA LEU A 26 2.69 1.90 0.25
C LEU A 26 3.70 1.31 -0.72
N ALA A 27 4.91 1.07 -0.23
CA ALA A 27 5.84 0.13 -0.85
C ALA A 27 5.67 -1.22 -0.14
N THR A 28 5.20 -2.23 -0.86
CA THR A 28 4.94 -3.55 -0.31
C THR A 28 5.81 -4.60 -0.98
N CYS A 29 6.29 -5.54 -0.18
CA CYS A 29 7.03 -6.70 -0.65
C CYS A 29 6.48 -7.93 0.08
N LYS A 30 6.00 -8.93 -0.66
CA LYS A 30 5.44 -10.16 -0.08
C LYS A 30 6.11 -11.37 -0.71
N ARG A 31 6.56 -12.29 0.13
CA ARG A 31 7.07 -13.60 -0.29
C ARG A 31 5.93 -14.63 -0.29
N HIS A 32 5.80 -15.34 -1.38
CA HIS A 32 4.84 -16.43 -1.58
C HIS A 32 5.61 -17.70 -1.99
N GLY A 33 6.09 -18.46 -1.00
CA GLY A 33 6.98 -19.59 -1.26
C GLY A 33 8.26 -19.15 -1.95
N GLU A 34 8.47 -19.59 -3.18
CA GLU A 34 9.65 -19.26 -4.02
C GLU A 34 9.46 -18.02 -4.90
N THR A 35 8.33 -17.35 -4.79
CA THR A 35 8.05 -16.13 -5.55
C THR A 35 7.95 -14.91 -4.65
N LEU A 36 8.20 -13.74 -5.21
CA LEU A 36 8.15 -12.45 -4.53
C LEU A 36 7.27 -11.50 -5.34
N SER A 37 6.33 -10.85 -4.69
CA SER A 37 5.62 -9.68 -5.26
C SER A 37 6.15 -8.40 -4.65
N ALA A 38 6.42 -7.39 -5.48
CA ALA A 38 6.89 -6.08 -5.04
C ALA A 38 6.13 -4.98 -5.77
N MET A 39 5.55 -4.04 -5.01
CA MET A 39 4.69 -3.01 -5.55
C MET A 39 4.83 -1.71 -4.75
N VAL A 40 4.79 -0.58 -5.44
CA VAL A 40 4.53 0.74 -4.85
C VAL A 40 3.24 1.27 -5.45
N SER A 41 2.24 1.51 -4.62
CA SER A 41 0.95 2.03 -5.11
C SER A 41 0.14 2.74 -4.01
N PRO A 42 -0.82 3.61 -4.38
CA PRO A 42 -1.83 4.10 -3.47
C PRO A 42 -2.71 2.94 -2.98
N CYS A 43 -2.86 2.82 -1.67
CA CYS A 43 -3.67 1.77 -1.05
C CYS A 43 -4.71 2.37 -0.10
N LEU A 44 -5.90 1.77 -0.08
CA LEU A 44 -6.93 2.07 0.90
C LEU A 44 -6.75 1.18 2.14
N LEU A 45 -6.37 1.79 3.25
CA LEU A 45 -6.17 1.08 4.52
C LEU A 45 -7.39 1.25 5.43
N SER A 46 -7.84 0.15 6.04
CA SER A 46 -8.85 0.17 7.10
C SER A 46 -8.26 0.66 8.43
N GLN A 47 -9.13 1.05 9.36
CA GLN A 47 -8.73 1.51 10.70
C GLN A 47 -7.98 0.45 11.50
N ASP A 48 -8.22 -0.83 11.22
CA ASP A 48 -7.54 -1.94 11.91
C ASP A 48 -6.10 -2.16 11.43
N HIS A 49 -5.70 -1.53 10.32
CA HIS A 49 -4.35 -1.70 9.80
C HIS A 49 -3.35 -0.84 10.58
N PRO A 50 -2.22 -1.39 11.08
CA PRO A 50 -1.25 -0.64 11.90
C PRO A 50 -0.74 0.66 11.26
N LEU A 51 -0.61 0.70 9.94
CA LEU A 51 -0.15 1.89 9.20
C LEU A 51 -1.24 2.97 9.02
N PHE A 52 -2.50 2.72 9.39
CA PHE A 52 -3.59 3.67 9.22
C PHE A 52 -3.31 5.02 9.88
N SER A 53 -2.82 4.99 11.12
CA SER A 53 -2.57 6.17 11.96
C SER A 53 -1.23 6.86 11.71
N VAL A 54 -0.39 6.35 10.82
CA VAL A 54 0.90 6.97 10.47
C VAL A 54 0.66 8.19 9.59
N ASN A 55 0.86 9.40 10.14
CA ASN A 55 0.57 10.67 9.47
C ASN A 55 1.66 11.72 9.69
N GLY A 56 1.61 12.79 8.89
CA GLY A 56 2.50 13.95 9.03
C GLY A 56 3.95 13.62 8.72
N VAL A 57 4.85 13.95 9.65
CA VAL A 57 6.30 13.72 9.50
C VAL A 57 6.74 12.32 9.84
N PHE A 58 5.81 11.48 10.30
CA PHE A 58 6.12 10.12 10.71
C PHE A 58 6.13 9.17 9.52
N ASN A 59 7.07 8.24 9.57
CA ASN A 59 7.20 7.11 8.67
C ASN A 59 7.16 5.81 9.47
N SER A 60 6.79 4.73 8.79
CA SER A 60 6.76 3.42 9.41
C SER A 60 7.13 2.33 8.43
N VAL A 61 7.79 1.30 8.94
CA VAL A 61 7.98 0.02 8.27
C VAL A 61 7.22 -1.02 9.07
N PHE A 62 6.26 -1.67 8.41
CA PHE A 62 5.50 -2.78 9.01
C PHE A 62 6.01 -4.10 8.43
N VAL A 63 6.35 -5.03 9.29
CA VAL A 63 6.90 -6.34 8.94
C VAL A 63 6.02 -7.43 9.53
N HIS A 64 5.57 -8.34 8.69
CA HIS A 64 4.91 -9.57 9.11
C HIS A 64 5.87 -10.75 8.91
N GLY A 65 6.32 -11.34 10.00
CA GLY A 65 7.24 -12.49 9.99
C GLY A 65 6.57 -13.77 10.47
N ASN A 66 7.01 -14.91 9.95
CA ASN A 66 6.44 -16.22 10.28
C ASN A 66 6.61 -16.60 11.76
N MET A 67 7.70 -16.18 12.40
CA MET A 67 8.00 -16.48 13.81
C MET A 67 7.78 -15.28 14.73
N LEU A 68 8.07 -14.07 14.23
CA LEU A 68 7.94 -12.83 14.99
C LEU A 68 6.48 -12.37 15.06
N GLY A 69 5.65 -12.72 14.06
CA GLY A 69 4.36 -12.09 13.86
C GLY A 69 4.51 -10.66 13.33
N ASP A 70 3.68 -9.77 13.82
CA ASP A 70 3.65 -8.37 13.39
C ASP A 70 4.62 -7.52 14.19
N ALA A 71 5.48 -6.78 13.48
CA ALA A 71 6.36 -5.77 14.05
C ALA A 71 6.24 -4.46 13.26
N MET A 72 6.32 -3.34 13.97
CA MET A 72 6.27 -2.02 13.35
C MET A 72 7.40 -1.14 13.88
N PHE A 73 8.18 -0.57 12.96
CA PHE A 73 9.17 0.45 13.24
C PHE A 73 8.56 1.80 12.87
N TYR A 74 8.48 2.69 13.82
CA TYR A 74 7.80 3.97 13.68
C TYR A 74 8.69 5.11 14.18
N GLY A 75 8.80 6.19 13.43
CA GLY A 75 9.60 7.34 13.81
C GLY A 75 9.51 8.52 12.85
N SER A 76 10.12 9.60 13.22
CA SER A 76 10.24 10.80 12.37
C SER A 76 11.25 10.54 11.25
N GLY A 77 10.77 10.35 10.02
CA GLY A 77 11.64 10.16 8.85
C GLY A 77 12.19 11.47 8.26
N ALA A 78 11.55 12.61 8.58
CA ALA A 78 11.93 13.91 8.08
C ALA A 78 12.20 14.89 9.21
N GLY A 79 13.04 15.89 8.93
CA GLY A 79 13.38 16.98 9.84
C GLY A 79 14.87 17.05 10.18
N LYS A 80 15.35 18.25 10.45
CA LYS A 80 16.77 18.54 10.73
C LYS A 80 17.33 17.65 11.86
N LEU A 81 16.66 17.65 13.00
CA LEU A 81 17.16 16.95 14.20
C LEU A 81 17.07 15.42 14.07
N PRO A 82 15.97 14.82 13.63
CA PRO A 82 15.92 13.38 13.42
C PRO A 82 16.98 12.88 12.43
N THR A 83 17.15 13.57 11.31
CA THR A 83 18.16 13.22 10.31
C THR A 83 19.58 13.35 10.86
N ALA A 84 19.90 14.46 11.54
CA ALA A 84 21.20 14.65 12.16
C ALA A 84 21.49 13.58 13.22
N SER A 85 20.50 13.22 14.04
CA SER A 85 20.64 12.18 15.06
C SER A 85 20.94 10.80 14.44
N ALA A 86 20.26 10.45 13.34
CA ALA A 86 20.50 9.19 12.63
C ALA A 86 21.94 9.16 12.06
N VAL A 87 22.36 10.22 11.36
CA VAL A 87 23.72 10.31 10.78
C VAL A 87 24.79 10.20 11.86
N VAL A 88 24.63 10.92 12.97
CA VAL A 88 25.59 10.84 14.09
C VAL A 88 25.61 9.44 14.71
N GLY A 89 24.44 8.81 14.86
CA GLY A 89 24.34 7.44 15.35
C GLY A 89 25.13 6.46 14.46
N ASP A 90 24.94 6.54 13.14
CA ASP A 90 25.65 5.71 12.17
C ASP A 90 27.17 5.94 12.21
N VAL A 91 27.60 7.19 12.33
CA VAL A 91 29.04 7.51 12.49
C VAL A 91 29.63 6.89 13.77
N VAL A 92 28.93 7.01 14.89
CA VAL A 92 29.35 6.42 16.17
C VAL A 92 29.44 4.91 16.06
N GLU A 93 28.47 4.27 15.41
CA GLU A 93 28.47 2.82 15.20
C GLU A 93 29.62 2.39 14.28
N ALA A 94 29.85 3.10 13.20
CA ALA A 94 30.97 2.86 12.28
C ALA A 94 32.32 2.96 13.01
N VAL A 95 32.50 3.97 13.86
CA VAL A 95 33.75 4.14 14.65
C VAL A 95 33.94 2.98 15.65
N LYS A 96 32.89 2.53 16.32
CA LYS A 96 32.95 1.40 17.26
C LYS A 96 33.32 0.07 16.58
N ASN A 97 33.00 -0.06 15.30
CA ASN A 97 33.22 -1.27 14.52
C ASN A 97 34.40 -1.16 13.53
N ILE A 98 35.29 -0.15 13.69
CA ILE A 98 36.50 -0.06 12.86
C ILE A 98 37.31 -1.36 12.95
N GLY A 99 37.64 -1.93 11.80
CA GLY A 99 38.40 -3.17 11.70
C GLY A 99 37.55 -4.44 11.86
N HIS A 100 36.25 -4.34 12.09
CA HIS A 100 35.31 -5.45 12.11
C HIS A 100 34.36 -5.34 10.92
N ASN A 101 34.32 -6.39 10.11
CA ASN A 101 33.35 -6.45 9.00
C ASN A 101 32.07 -7.14 9.52
N LEU A 102 31.05 -6.34 9.76
CA LEU A 102 29.71 -6.84 10.10
C LEU A 102 28.96 -7.21 8.80
N GLY A 103 29.45 -8.25 8.13
CA GLY A 103 28.76 -8.76 6.94
C GLY A 103 27.45 -9.44 7.30
N TYR A 104 26.35 -8.95 6.74
CA TYR A 104 25.02 -9.55 6.95
C TYR A 104 24.80 -10.81 6.10
N GLY A 105 25.78 -11.25 5.31
CA GLY A 105 25.69 -12.47 4.51
C GLY A 105 24.46 -12.46 3.58
N TRP A 106 24.56 -11.76 2.47
CA TRP A 106 23.51 -11.81 1.44
C TRP A 106 23.48 -13.20 0.80
N SER A 107 22.28 -13.77 0.66
CA SER A 107 22.07 -14.99 -0.10
C SER A 107 22.28 -14.74 -1.59
N GLU A 108 22.92 -15.70 -2.29
CA GLU A 108 23.00 -15.70 -3.77
C GLU A 108 21.72 -16.24 -4.42
N GLU A 109 20.81 -16.78 -3.61
CA GLU A 109 19.53 -17.31 -4.06
C GLU A 109 18.68 -16.20 -4.68
N LYS A 110 18.18 -16.44 -5.89
CA LYS A 110 17.32 -15.51 -6.62
C LYS A 110 15.89 -16.01 -6.59
N LEU A 111 15.03 -15.26 -5.91
CA LEU A 111 13.59 -15.50 -5.97
C LEU A 111 13.00 -14.99 -7.29
N GLN A 112 12.00 -15.69 -7.81
CA GLN A 112 11.25 -15.23 -8.97
C GLN A 112 10.32 -14.08 -8.60
N ILE A 113 10.39 -12.99 -9.34
CA ILE A 113 9.43 -11.90 -9.18
C ILE A 113 8.15 -12.26 -9.92
N GLN A 114 7.04 -12.28 -9.19
CA GLN A 114 5.71 -12.50 -9.75
C GLN A 114 5.33 -11.35 -10.68
N LYS A 115 4.73 -11.67 -11.82
CA LYS A 115 4.21 -10.64 -12.71
C LYS A 115 3.03 -9.93 -12.05
N GLN A 116 2.95 -8.61 -12.21
CA GLN A 116 1.89 -7.80 -11.61
C GLN A 116 0.49 -8.28 -12.01
N GLU A 117 0.30 -8.67 -13.25
CA GLU A 117 -0.95 -9.21 -13.79
C GLU A 117 -1.49 -10.44 -13.03
N GLU A 118 -0.61 -11.17 -12.32
CA GLU A 118 -0.94 -12.37 -11.55
C GLU A 118 -1.21 -12.09 -10.08
N VAL A 119 -0.89 -10.87 -9.62
CA VAL A 119 -1.10 -10.48 -8.21
C VAL A 119 -2.57 -10.15 -8.00
N GLU A 120 -3.12 -10.63 -6.88
CA GLU A 120 -4.53 -10.42 -6.54
C GLU A 120 -4.69 -9.21 -5.62
N HIS A 121 -5.60 -8.33 -6.03
CA HIS A 121 -5.98 -7.12 -5.29
C HIS A 121 -7.49 -6.92 -5.31
N ARG A 122 -7.96 -6.08 -4.40
CA ARG A 122 -9.28 -5.46 -4.47
C ARG A 122 -9.09 -4.04 -5.00
N PHE A 123 -9.91 -3.66 -5.97
CA PHE A 123 -9.82 -2.35 -6.61
C PHE A 123 -10.96 -1.46 -6.15
N PHE A 124 -10.62 -0.24 -5.78
CA PHE A 124 -11.60 0.83 -5.66
C PHE A 124 -11.65 1.60 -6.97
N VAL A 125 -12.85 1.71 -7.52
CA VAL A 125 -13.09 2.37 -8.82
C VAL A 125 -14.16 3.41 -8.64
N ARG A 126 -13.94 4.61 -9.22
CA ARG A 126 -14.95 5.65 -9.36
C ARG A 126 -15.43 5.71 -10.80
N ILE A 127 -16.73 5.86 -10.99
CA ILE A 127 -17.32 5.90 -12.30
C ILE A 127 -18.37 7.02 -12.38
N LYS A 128 -18.36 7.76 -13.47
CA LYS A 128 -19.38 8.78 -13.76
C LYS A 128 -20.63 8.12 -14.33
N GLY A 129 -21.78 8.51 -13.81
CA GLY A 129 -23.08 8.01 -14.24
C GLY A 129 -23.99 7.71 -13.07
N LYS A 130 -25.15 7.11 -13.36
CA LYS A 130 -26.10 6.67 -12.35
C LYS A 130 -25.89 5.18 -12.06
N LYS A 131 -25.86 4.83 -10.80
CA LYS A 131 -25.65 3.46 -10.34
C LYS A 131 -26.71 2.53 -10.93
N GLU A 132 -27.97 2.93 -10.94
CA GLU A 132 -29.10 2.13 -11.42
C GLU A 132 -28.97 1.74 -12.90
N GLU A 133 -28.31 2.58 -13.70
CA GLU A 133 -28.11 2.35 -15.13
C GLU A 133 -26.90 1.44 -15.41
N LEU A 134 -25.89 1.45 -14.54
CA LEU A 134 -24.61 0.79 -14.76
C LEU A 134 -24.42 -0.49 -13.95
N GLN A 135 -25.13 -0.65 -12.84
CA GLN A 135 -24.95 -1.73 -11.87
C GLN A 135 -24.92 -3.10 -12.53
N GLN A 136 -25.95 -3.43 -13.34
CA GLN A 136 -26.06 -4.75 -13.96
C GLN A 136 -24.86 -5.06 -14.86
N LYS A 137 -24.38 -4.06 -15.60
CA LYS A 137 -23.21 -4.21 -16.49
C LYS A 137 -21.92 -4.39 -15.70
N LEU A 138 -21.76 -3.63 -14.62
CA LEU A 138 -20.58 -3.72 -13.76
C LEU A 138 -20.51 -5.06 -13.04
N GLU A 139 -21.63 -5.53 -12.49
CA GLU A 139 -21.69 -6.84 -11.81
C GLU A 139 -21.46 -8.00 -12.79
N ALA A 140 -21.89 -7.86 -14.05
CA ALA A 140 -21.58 -8.85 -15.08
C ALA A 140 -20.07 -8.91 -15.42
N SER A 141 -19.37 -7.79 -15.31
CA SER A 141 -17.93 -7.70 -15.63
C SER A 141 -17.02 -8.04 -14.44
N PHE A 142 -17.39 -7.63 -13.23
CA PHE A 142 -16.52 -7.69 -12.05
C PHE A 142 -17.06 -8.59 -10.92
N GLY A 143 -18.22 -9.20 -11.08
CA GLY A 143 -18.85 -10.01 -10.05
C GLY A 143 -19.52 -9.17 -8.97
N MET A 144 -19.47 -9.62 -7.72
CA MET A 144 -20.08 -8.92 -6.59
C MET A 144 -19.31 -7.64 -6.28
N LEU A 145 -20.02 -6.53 -6.14
CA LEU A 145 -19.45 -5.19 -5.91
C LEU A 145 -19.98 -4.58 -4.62
N GLN A 146 -19.09 -3.95 -3.88
CA GLN A 146 -19.47 -3.12 -2.74
C GLN A 146 -19.57 -1.67 -3.20
N TYR A 147 -20.78 -1.17 -3.41
CA TYR A 147 -21.03 0.21 -3.85
C TYR A 147 -20.85 1.21 -2.72
N VAL A 148 -20.37 2.40 -3.10
CA VAL A 148 -20.14 3.54 -2.20
C VAL A 148 -20.59 4.81 -2.92
N GLU A 149 -21.35 5.62 -2.22
CA GLU A 149 -21.80 6.94 -2.68
C GLU A 149 -21.38 8.01 -1.67
N VAL A 150 -20.97 9.16 -2.17
CA VAL A 150 -20.64 10.34 -1.37
C VAL A 150 -21.68 11.40 -1.67
N PRO A 151 -22.54 11.79 -0.72
CA PRO A 151 -23.67 12.69 -0.97
C PRO A 151 -23.28 14.04 -1.58
N GLU A 152 -22.07 14.51 -1.27
CA GLU A 152 -21.55 15.78 -1.76
C GLU A 152 -21.01 15.72 -3.19
N ILE A 153 -20.89 14.53 -3.78
CA ILE A 153 -20.35 14.30 -5.12
C ILE A 153 -21.47 13.79 -6.01
N ALA A 154 -22.02 14.67 -6.82
CA ALA A 154 -23.13 14.33 -7.71
C ALA A 154 -22.65 13.79 -9.06
N GLY A 155 -23.40 12.84 -9.63
CA GLY A 155 -23.17 12.32 -10.98
C GLY A 155 -22.07 11.28 -11.11
N GLU A 156 -21.58 10.78 -10.00
CA GLU A 156 -20.66 9.63 -9.94
C GLU A 156 -20.91 8.77 -8.71
N PHE A 157 -20.42 7.56 -8.74
CA PHE A 157 -20.39 6.65 -7.59
C PHE A 157 -19.11 5.83 -7.61
N GLY A 158 -18.78 5.22 -6.48
CA GLY A 158 -17.65 4.32 -6.37
C GLY A 158 -18.09 2.89 -6.10
N PHE A 159 -17.21 1.94 -6.34
CA PHE A 159 -17.36 0.57 -5.88
C PHE A 159 -16.02 -0.07 -5.56
N VAL A 160 -16.05 -1.12 -4.74
CA VAL A 160 -14.89 -1.96 -4.43
C VAL A 160 -15.18 -3.35 -4.97
N THR A 161 -14.23 -3.92 -5.72
CA THR A 161 -14.33 -5.27 -6.26
C THR A 161 -14.05 -6.33 -5.19
N GLU A 162 -14.40 -7.58 -5.46
CA GLU A 162 -13.78 -8.70 -4.78
C GLU A 162 -12.29 -8.81 -5.15
N SER A 163 -11.55 -9.70 -4.47
CA SER A 163 -10.16 -9.98 -4.84
C SER A 163 -10.10 -10.60 -6.22
N MET A 164 -9.34 -9.99 -7.11
CA MET A 164 -9.13 -10.46 -8.47
C MET A 164 -7.72 -10.17 -8.94
N LYS A 165 -7.24 -10.92 -9.93
CA LYS A 165 -5.96 -10.67 -10.57
C LYS A 165 -5.99 -9.34 -11.31
N GLU A 166 -4.93 -8.55 -11.19
CA GLU A 166 -4.84 -7.24 -11.86
C GLU A 166 -5.01 -7.33 -13.37
N GLY A 167 -4.47 -8.36 -14.01
CA GLY A 167 -4.66 -8.59 -15.44
C GLY A 167 -6.10 -8.86 -15.88
N LEU A 168 -7.03 -9.14 -14.95
CA LEU A 168 -8.47 -9.23 -15.25
C LEU A 168 -9.16 -7.87 -15.12
N TYR A 169 -8.65 -7.00 -14.25
CA TYR A 169 -9.17 -5.64 -14.09
C TYR A 169 -8.85 -4.74 -15.28
N GLU A 170 -7.70 -4.94 -15.94
CA GLU A 170 -7.24 -4.14 -17.08
C GLU A 170 -7.90 -4.50 -18.43
N LYS A 171 -8.69 -5.58 -18.49
CA LYS A 171 -9.45 -6.03 -19.69
C LYS A 171 -10.83 -5.40 -19.76
#